data_825a53b9e52cb54f163302ce794dc0a0
#
_entry.id   825a53b9e52cb54f163302ce794dc0a0
#
_cell.length_a   1.000
_cell.length_b   1.000
_cell.length_c   1.000
_cell.angle_alpha   90.00
_cell.angle_beta   90.00
_cell.angle_gamma   90.00
#
_symmetry.space_group_name_H-M   'P 1'
#
loop_
_entity.id
_entity.type
_entity.pdbx_description
1 polymer ?
#
loop_
_entity_poly.entity_id
_entity_poly.type
_entity_poly.pdbx_seq_one_letter_code
_entity_poly.pdbx_strand_id
1 'polypeptide(L)'
;MSFKELVLKNRSYRRFFENKKIEKDELVNLVDIARNTASGANNQPLRYKVVCDEESNKKVFDTLKWAGALPDWDGPVEGERPAGYIIICSASSVSAPRDEGIAAQTILLAANEVNLGGCMFASVNIPKLNEELSIPEGMTARLVIA
;
A
#
# COMPACT_ATOMS: atom_id res chain seq x y z
N MET A 1 11.38 -3.29 -20.96
CA MET A 1 11.60 -2.03 -20.18
C MET A 1 12.82 -2.25 -19.32
N SER A 2 13.80 -1.36 -19.36
CA SER A 2 14.96 -1.42 -18.47
C SER A 2 14.59 -1.00 -17.05
N PHE A 3 15.40 -1.39 -16.04
CA PHE A 3 15.17 -0.97 -14.66
C PHE A 3 15.13 0.55 -14.51
N LYS A 4 15.99 1.28 -15.24
CA LYS A 4 15.97 2.76 -15.25
C LYS A 4 14.64 3.30 -15.77
N GLU A 5 14.13 2.76 -16.85
CA GLU A 5 12.82 3.16 -17.41
C GLU A 5 11.68 2.87 -16.43
N LEU A 6 11.72 1.72 -15.75
CA LEU A 6 10.74 1.36 -14.74
C LEU A 6 10.73 2.37 -13.58
N VAL A 7 11.90 2.72 -13.05
CA VAL A 7 12.03 3.73 -11.99
C VAL A 7 11.54 5.10 -12.45
N LEU A 8 11.86 5.50 -13.68
CA LEU A 8 11.40 6.78 -14.24
C LEU A 8 9.89 6.82 -14.50
N LYS A 9 9.29 5.70 -14.86
CA LYS A 9 7.84 5.56 -15.07
C LYS A 9 7.07 5.56 -13.75
N ASN A 10 7.65 5.01 -12.69
CA ASN A 10 6.99 4.93 -11.39
C ASN A 10 6.80 6.32 -10.77
N ARG A 11 5.57 6.67 -10.45
CA ARG A 11 5.14 7.92 -9.82
C ARG A 11 4.12 7.64 -8.73
N SER A 12 3.93 8.58 -7.82
CA SER A 12 2.84 8.54 -6.85
C SER A 12 1.53 8.91 -7.53
N TYR A 13 0.81 7.91 -8.00
CA TYR A 13 -0.51 8.08 -8.59
C TYR A 13 -1.53 8.32 -7.48
N ARG A 14 -2.42 9.30 -7.66
CA ARG A 14 -3.43 9.70 -6.67
C ARG A 14 -4.84 9.77 -7.25
N ARG A 15 -4.99 9.41 -8.52
CA ARG A 15 -6.27 9.17 -9.20
C ARG A 15 -6.16 7.87 -9.95
N PHE A 16 -7.20 7.06 -9.86
CA PHE A 16 -7.22 5.68 -10.32
C PHE A 16 -8.43 5.42 -11.20
N PHE A 17 -8.43 4.31 -11.87
CA PHE A 17 -9.60 3.78 -12.56
C PHE A 17 -10.34 2.84 -11.60
N GLU A 18 -11.17 3.39 -10.72
CA GLU A 18 -11.88 2.64 -9.66
C GLU A 18 -12.70 1.47 -10.20
N ASN A 19 -13.23 1.60 -11.43
CA ASN A 19 -13.98 0.56 -12.13
C ASN A 19 -13.12 -0.57 -12.68
N LYS A 20 -11.79 -0.45 -12.63
CA LYS A 20 -10.86 -1.51 -13.02
C LYS A 20 -10.53 -2.33 -11.79
N LYS A 21 -11.24 -3.45 -11.63
CA LYS A 21 -11.00 -4.37 -10.52
C LYS A 21 -9.58 -4.94 -10.59
N ILE A 22 -8.99 -5.10 -9.41
CA ILE A 22 -7.74 -5.82 -9.21
C ILE A 22 -8.10 -7.12 -8.51
N GLU A 23 -7.61 -8.23 -9.04
CA GLU A 23 -7.81 -9.53 -8.43
C GLU A 23 -6.87 -9.71 -7.23
N LYS A 24 -7.34 -10.45 -6.23
CA LYS A 24 -6.56 -10.70 -5.01
C LYS A 24 -5.19 -11.30 -5.32
N ASP A 25 -5.12 -12.22 -6.28
CA ASP A 25 -3.89 -12.91 -6.66
C ASP A 25 -2.86 -11.94 -7.27
N GLU A 26 -3.30 -10.88 -7.96
CA GLU A 26 -2.40 -9.84 -8.45
C GLU A 26 -1.71 -9.11 -7.27
N LEU A 27 -2.46 -8.72 -6.25
CA LEU A 27 -1.91 -8.11 -5.05
C LEU A 27 -1.00 -9.07 -4.26
N VAL A 28 -1.38 -10.34 -4.15
CA VAL A 28 -0.57 -11.38 -3.50
C VAL A 28 0.75 -11.58 -4.24
N ASN A 29 0.77 -11.56 -5.57
CA ASN A 29 1.98 -11.65 -6.37
C ASN A 29 2.93 -10.47 -6.11
N LEU A 30 2.41 -9.25 -5.96
CA LEU A 30 3.22 -8.09 -5.60
C LEU A 30 3.86 -8.24 -4.21
N VAL A 31 3.12 -8.79 -3.25
CA VAL A 31 3.63 -9.12 -1.92
C VAL A 31 4.69 -10.22 -1.99
N ASP A 32 4.49 -11.24 -2.84
CA ASP A 32 5.46 -12.33 -3.00
C ASP A 32 6.82 -11.81 -3.53
N ILE A 33 6.81 -10.81 -4.41
CA ILE A 33 8.03 -10.13 -4.85
C ILE A 33 8.66 -9.37 -3.68
N ALA A 34 7.87 -8.58 -2.94
CA ALA A 34 8.36 -7.74 -1.86
C ALA A 34 8.98 -8.53 -0.70
N ARG A 35 8.42 -9.70 -0.33
CA ARG A 35 8.96 -10.53 0.76
C ARG A 35 10.36 -11.09 0.48
N ASN A 36 10.83 -11.03 -0.75
CA ASN A 36 12.16 -11.46 -1.16
C ASN A 36 13.21 -10.32 -1.12
N THR A 37 12.80 -9.12 -0.70
CA THR A 37 13.73 -7.99 -0.57
C THR A 37 14.57 -8.06 0.69
N ALA A 38 15.61 -7.22 0.75
CA ALA A 38 16.47 -7.11 1.92
C ALA A 38 15.68 -6.71 3.18
N SER A 39 16.08 -7.27 4.32
CA SER A 39 15.56 -6.93 5.64
C SER A 39 16.72 -6.75 6.61
N GLY A 40 16.62 -5.78 7.51
CA GLY A 40 17.65 -5.51 8.52
C GLY A 40 17.94 -6.76 9.36
N ALA A 41 19.21 -7.18 9.40
CA ALA A 41 19.66 -8.41 10.04
C ALA A 41 18.86 -9.67 9.63
N ASN A 42 18.22 -9.63 8.48
CA ASN A 42 17.31 -10.67 7.97
C ASN A 42 16.15 -11.02 8.93
N ASN A 43 15.70 -10.06 9.72
CA ASN A 43 14.66 -10.26 10.74
C ASN A 43 13.27 -10.50 10.14
N GLN A 44 13.02 -10.03 8.93
CA GLN A 44 11.77 -10.24 8.18
C GLN A 44 10.50 -9.95 9.01
N PRO A 45 10.38 -8.75 9.62
CA PRO A 45 9.32 -8.46 10.58
C PRO A 45 7.96 -8.15 9.92
N LEU A 46 7.95 -7.93 8.59
CA LEU A 46 6.78 -7.43 7.90
C LEU A 46 5.75 -8.53 7.64
N ARG A 47 4.49 -8.13 7.74
CA ARG A 47 3.32 -8.90 7.33
C ARG A 47 2.47 -8.02 6.42
N TYR A 48 1.64 -8.62 5.61
CA TYR A 48 0.89 -7.90 4.60
C TYR A 48 -0.58 -8.31 4.64
N LYS A 49 -1.47 -7.33 4.53
CA LYS A 49 -2.88 -7.56 4.30
C LYS A 49 -3.25 -6.95 2.96
N VAL A 50 -3.78 -7.76 2.06
CA VAL A 50 -4.29 -7.31 0.75
C VAL A 50 -5.79 -7.06 0.86
N VAL A 51 -6.27 -5.99 0.22
CA VAL A 51 -7.65 -5.55 0.22
C VAL A 51 -8.04 -5.17 -1.20
N CYS A 52 -9.10 -5.77 -1.75
CA CYS A 52 -9.57 -5.50 -3.12
C CYS A 52 -11.09 -5.65 -3.29
N ASP A 53 -11.82 -5.86 -2.19
CA ASP A 53 -13.28 -5.81 -2.20
C ASP A 53 -13.77 -4.39 -1.89
N GLU A 54 -14.94 -4.05 -2.42
CA GLU A 54 -15.50 -2.69 -2.37
C GLU A 54 -15.71 -2.19 -0.94
N GLU A 55 -16.23 -3.04 -0.05
CA GLU A 55 -16.50 -2.66 1.34
C GLU A 55 -15.20 -2.37 2.09
N SER A 56 -14.22 -3.27 2.00
CA SER A 56 -12.93 -3.10 2.66
C SER A 56 -12.13 -1.95 2.04
N ASN A 57 -12.19 -1.76 0.72
CA ASN A 57 -11.56 -0.62 0.04
C ASN A 57 -12.06 0.71 0.59
N LYS A 58 -13.38 0.84 0.80
CA LYS A 58 -13.97 2.04 1.41
C LYS A 58 -13.45 2.27 2.83
N LYS A 59 -13.39 1.21 3.66
CA LYS A 59 -12.86 1.29 5.02
C LYS A 59 -11.42 1.80 5.05
N VAL A 60 -10.56 1.30 4.15
CA VAL A 60 -9.19 1.80 4.03
C VAL A 60 -9.18 3.25 3.58
N PHE A 61 -9.91 3.60 2.52
CA PHE A 61 -9.97 4.95 1.97
C PHE A 61 -10.31 6.00 3.04
N ASP A 62 -11.29 5.71 3.90
CA ASP A 62 -11.77 6.60 4.97
C ASP A 62 -10.73 6.81 6.12
N THR A 63 -9.61 6.09 6.10
CA THR A 63 -8.51 6.24 7.06
C THR A 63 -7.33 7.05 6.51
N LEU A 64 -7.30 7.30 5.20
CA LEU A 64 -6.18 7.93 4.52
C LEU A 64 -6.29 9.45 4.53
N LYS A 65 -5.16 10.12 4.72
CA LYS A 65 -5.04 11.56 4.50
C LYS A 65 -4.29 11.79 3.19
N TRP A 66 -5.00 12.37 2.22
CA TRP A 66 -4.49 12.59 0.88
C TRP A 66 -3.62 13.84 0.77
N ALA A 67 -2.55 13.73 -0.01
CA ALA A 67 -1.71 14.81 -0.54
C ALA A 67 -1.59 16.05 0.34
N GLY A 68 -0.95 15.95 1.52
CA GLY A 68 -0.81 17.07 2.45
C GLY A 68 -0.14 18.33 1.87
N ALA A 69 0.57 18.21 0.74
CA ALA A 69 1.12 19.35 0.00
C ALA A 69 0.10 20.06 -0.91
N LEU A 70 -1.11 19.54 -1.03
CA LEU A 70 -2.22 20.10 -1.81
C LEU A 70 -3.40 20.41 -0.87
N PRO A 71 -3.35 21.51 -0.12
CA PRO A 71 -4.32 21.80 0.95
C PRO A 71 -5.77 21.95 0.44
N ASP A 72 -5.94 22.31 -0.82
CA ASP A 72 -7.25 22.53 -1.45
C ASP A 72 -7.77 21.28 -2.19
N TRP A 73 -7.14 20.10 -1.98
CA TRP A 73 -7.55 18.87 -2.60
C TRP A 73 -7.78 17.76 -1.56
N ASP A 74 -9.03 17.35 -1.42
CA ASP A 74 -9.47 16.36 -0.41
C ASP A 74 -9.18 14.90 -0.78
N GLY A 75 -8.58 14.66 -1.92
CA GLY A 75 -8.34 13.31 -2.45
C GLY A 75 -9.20 12.99 -3.67
N PRO A 76 -9.09 11.76 -4.21
CA PRO A 76 -9.85 11.36 -5.38
C PRO A 76 -11.34 11.24 -5.06
N VAL A 77 -12.16 11.71 -6.00
CA VAL A 77 -13.62 11.57 -5.93
C VAL A 77 -14.04 10.14 -6.26
N GLU A 78 -15.30 9.81 -6.03
CA GLU A 78 -15.89 8.54 -6.47
C GLU A 78 -15.67 8.35 -7.97
N GLY A 79 -15.29 7.13 -8.37
CA GLY A 79 -14.86 6.79 -9.72
C GLY A 79 -13.36 6.96 -9.97
N GLU A 80 -12.65 7.69 -9.11
CA GLU A 80 -11.20 7.90 -9.18
C GLU A 80 -10.43 7.29 -7.97
N ARG A 81 -11.12 6.57 -7.09
CA ARG A 81 -10.51 5.96 -5.90
C ARG A 81 -9.70 4.71 -6.25
N PRO A 82 -8.77 4.29 -5.37
CA PRO A 82 -8.02 3.05 -5.58
C PRO A 82 -8.92 1.82 -5.65
N ALA A 83 -8.59 0.90 -6.55
CA ALA A 83 -9.29 -0.38 -6.71
C ALA A 83 -8.80 -1.46 -5.74
N GLY A 84 -7.70 -1.24 -5.04
CA GLY A 84 -7.17 -2.15 -4.04
C GLY A 84 -6.04 -1.54 -3.22
N TYR A 85 -5.68 -2.24 -2.13
CA TYR A 85 -4.65 -1.79 -1.20
C TYR A 85 -3.80 -2.94 -0.70
N ILE A 86 -2.54 -2.63 -0.39
CA ILE A 86 -1.65 -3.49 0.39
C ILE A 86 -1.29 -2.75 1.66
N ILE A 87 -1.64 -3.32 2.82
CA ILE A 87 -1.31 -2.78 4.13
C ILE A 87 -0.09 -3.53 4.65
N ILE A 88 1.01 -2.81 4.87
CA ILE A 88 2.21 -3.34 5.53
C ILE A 88 2.00 -3.25 7.02
N CYS A 89 2.18 -4.36 7.71
CA CYS A 89 2.02 -4.52 9.15
C CYS A 89 3.28 -5.08 9.80
N SER A 90 3.42 -4.88 11.09
CA SER A 90 4.41 -5.57 11.92
C SER A 90 3.86 -5.79 13.33
N ALA A 91 4.56 -6.56 14.17
CA ALA A 91 4.24 -6.61 15.59
C ALA A 91 4.28 -5.20 16.18
N SER A 92 3.38 -4.88 17.11
CA SER A 92 3.26 -3.53 17.70
C SER A 92 4.54 -3.08 18.39
N SER A 93 5.30 -4.03 18.96
CA SER A 93 6.59 -3.81 19.62
C SER A 93 7.78 -3.62 18.65
N VAL A 94 7.57 -3.83 17.34
CA VAL A 94 8.64 -3.75 16.33
C VAL A 94 8.49 -2.51 15.48
N SER A 95 9.58 -1.78 15.30
CA SER A 95 9.68 -0.65 14.37
C SER A 95 10.72 -0.97 13.30
N ALA A 96 10.31 -1.02 12.04
CA ALA A 96 11.17 -1.38 10.91
C ALA A 96 10.95 -0.45 9.69
N PRO A 97 11.04 0.88 9.85
CA PRO A 97 10.66 1.83 8.79
C PRO A 97 11.54 1.72 7.54
N ARG A 98 12.76 1.21 7.66
CA ARG A 98 13.63 0.95 6.48
C ARG A 98 13.11 -0.22 5.67
N ASP A 99 12.78 -1.33 6.34
CA ASP A 99 12.20 -2.52 5.70
C ASP A 99 10.85 -2.17 5.05
N GLU A 100 10.01 -1.38 5.73
CA GLU A 100 8.74 -0.89 5.21
C GLU A 100 8.92 -0.11 3.89
N GLY A 101 9.90 0.80 3.84
CA GLY A 101 10.23 1.58 2.65
C GLY A 101 10.77 0.73 1.50
N ILE A 102 11.64 -0.24 1.79
CA ILE A 102 12.19 -1.18 0.80
C ILE A 102 11.06 -2.01 0.18
N ALA A 103 10.22 -2.60 1.02
CA ALA A 103 9.09 -3.41 0.58
C ALA A 103 8.08 -2.59 -0.22
N ALA A 104 7.71 -1.40 0.26
CA ALA A 104 6.75 -0.53 -0.41
C ALA A 104 7.24 -0.07 -1.79
N GLN A 105 8.50 0.34 -1.91
CA GLN A 105 9.08 0.73 -3.19
C GLN A 105 9.14 -0.45 -4.15
N THR A 106 9.46 -1.65 -3.66
CA THR A 106 9.47 -2.86 -4.48
C THR A 106 8.09 -3.21 -5.01
N ILE A 107 7.05 -3.13 -4.15
CA ILE A 107 5.65 -3.32 -4.56
C ILE A 107 5.27 -2.35 -5.68
N LEU A 108 5.59 -1.07 -5.53
CA LEU A 108 5.25 -0.06 -6.53
C LEU A 108 5.99 -0.24 -7.85
N LEU A 109 7.24 -0.66 -7.83
CA LEU A 109 7.99 -0.97 -9.05
C LEU A 109 7.40 -2.21 -9.75
N ALA A 110 7.12 -3.28 -8.99
CA ALA A 110 6.50 -4.49 -9.51
C ALA A 110 5.09 -4.20 -10.08
N ALA A 111 4.29 -3.40 -9.38
CA ALA A 111 2.99 -2.94 -9.88
C ALA A 111 3.12 -2.21 -11.22
N ASN A 112 4.11 -1.32 -11.34
CA ASN A 112 4.34 -0.54 -12.56
C ASN A 112 4.79 -1.43 -13.75
N GLU A 113 5.48 -2.53 -13.48
CA GLU A 113 5.87 -3.51 -14.49
C GLU A 113 4.65 -4.16 -15.15
N VAL A 114 3.60 -4.40 -14.37
CA VAL A 114 2.32 -4.98 -14.84
C VAL A 114 1.24 -3.92 -15.15
N ASN A 115 1.66 -2.66 -15.37
CA ASN A 115 0.80 -1.53 -15.69
C ASN A 115 -0.22 -1.14 -14.61
N LEU A 116 0.08 -1.45 -13.38
CA LEU A 116 -0.60 -0.86 -12.21
C LEU A 116 0.19 0.37 -11.73
N GLY A 117 -0.50 1.29 -11.09
CA GLY A 117 0.11 2.46 -10.47
C GLY A 117 -0.36 2.60 -9.03
N GLY A 118 0.48 3.14 -8.16
CA GLY A 118 0.15 3.25 -6.76
C GLY A 118 0.77 4.45 -6.05
N CYS A 119 0.49 4.56 -4.77
CA CYS A 119 1.00 5.59 -3.88
C CYS A 119 1.15 5.05 -2.46
N MET A 120 2.22 5.46 -1.76
CA MET A 120 2.43 5.14 -0.35
C MET A 120 1.75 6.18 0.56
N PHE A 121 1.18 5.70 1.66
CA PHE A 121 0.59 6.53 2.71
C PHE A 121 1.18 6.18 4.06
N ALA A 122 1.85 7.17 4.70
CA ALA A 122 2.21 7.15 6.11
C ALA A 122 1.21 7.98 6.94
N SER A 123 0.51 8.94 6.31
CA SER A 123 -0.55 9.74 6.96
C SER A 123 -1.86 8.96 6.97
N VAL A 124 -2.00 8.06 7.93
CA VAL A 124 -3.11 7.12 8.08
C VAL A 124 -3.62 7.17 9.51
N ASN A 125 -4.94 7.11 9.69
CA ASN A 125 -5.53 6.87 11.02
C ASN A 125 -5.35 5.39 11.37
N ILE A 126 -4.16 5.04 11.91
CA ILE A 126 -3.77 3.66 12.21
C ILE A 126 -4.72 2.97 13.19
N PRO A 127 -5.15 3.59 14.32
CA PRO A 127 -6.11 2.93 15.23
C PRO A 127 -7.40 2.55 14.52
N LYS A 128 -7.98 3.46 13.73
CA LYS A 128 -9.20 3.20 12.96
C LYS A 128 -8.96 2.10 11.91
N LEU A 129 -7.85 2.14 11.18
CA LEU A 129 -7.52 1.13 10.17
C LEU A 129 -7.37 -0.27 10.78
N ASN A 130 -6.69 -0.37 11.94
CA ASN A 130 -6.52 -1.64 12.64
C ASN A 130 -7.89 -2.24 13.05
N GLU A 131 -8.80 -1.42 13.56
CA GLU A 131 -10.16 -1.82 13.92
C GLU A 131 -10.96 -2.27 12.70
N GLU A 132 -11.06 -1.41 11.67
CA GLU A 132 -11.86 -1.64 10.47
C GLU A 132 -11.43 -2.89 9.68
N LEU A 133 -10.15 -3.19 9.68
CA LEU A 133 -9.60 -4.37 8.99
C LEU A 133 -9.38 -5.57 9.91
N SER A 134 -9.77 -5.48 11.18
CA SER A 134 -9.57 -6.54 12.19
C SER A 134 -8.10 -7.02 12.19
N ILE A 135 -7.16 -6.09 12.27
CA ILE A 135 -5.73 -6.42 12.41
C ILE A 135 -5.56 -7.15 13.74
N PRO A 136 -4.89 -8.31 13.78
CA PRO A 136 -4.75 -9.11 14.99
C PRO A 136 -4.15 -8.34 16.17
N GLU A 137 -4.58 -8.64 17.38
CA GLU A 137 -3.96 -8.11 18.60
C GLU A 137 -2.45 -8.39 18.61
N GLY A 138 -1.67 -7.41 19.06
CA GLY A 138 -0.21 -7.49 19.01
C GLY A 138 0.43 -7.11 17.67
N MET A 139 -0.40 -6.89 16.64
CA MET A 139 0.01 -6.40 15.33
C MET A 139 -0.52 -4.98 15.10
N THR A 140 0.10 -4.24 14.19
CA THR A 140 -0.38 -2.92 13.77
C THR A 140 -0.03 -2.63 12.32
N ALA A 141 -0.89 -1.90 11.64
CA ALA A 141 -0.58 -1.32 10.33
C ALA A 141 0.54 -0.27 10.47
N ARG A 142 1.41 -0.20 9.48
CA ARG A 142 2.57 0.71 9.43
C ARG A 142 2.52 1.63 8.22
N LEU A 143 2.22 1.07 7.07
CA LEU A 143 2.18 1.79 5.80
C LEU A 143 1.07 1.23 4.93
N VAL A 144 0.40 2.09 4.17
CA VAL A 144 -0.61 1.69 3.19
C VAL A 144 -0.10 2.00 1.80
N ILE A 145 -0.30 1.06 0.88
CA ILE A 145 -0.05 1.23 -0.56
C ILE A 145 -1.42 1.13 -1.25
N ALA A 146 -1.77 2.19 -1.96
CA ALA A 146 -2.97 2.27 -2.78
C ALA A 146 -2.63 1.99 -4.23
#